data_0d6144637163e35957720073bc7e2054
#
_entry.id   0d6144637163e35957720073bc7e2054
#
_cell.length_a   1.000
_cell.length_b   1.000
_cell.length_c   1.000
_cell.angle_alpha   90.00
_cell.angle_beta   90.00
_cell.angle_gamma   90.00
#
_symmetry.space_group_name_H-M   'P 1'
#
loop_
_entity.id
_entity.type
_entity.pdbx_description
1 polymer ?
#
loop_
_entity_poly.entity_id
_entity_poly.type
_entity_poly.pdbx_seq_one_letter_code
_entity_poly.pdbx_strand_id
1 'polypeptide(L)'
;MSSFTNAVLMITGGTGSFGNAVLNRFLKTDIGEIRVFSRDEKKQDDMRHHFQATMPEVADKIKFYIGDVRSLESVRGAMQGVDYIFHAAALKQVPSCEFFPMEAVRTNVIGTDNVLTAAIEAGVKSVICLSTDKAAYPINAMGISKSLEEKVAIAKSRTSGNTKICCTRYGNVMCSRGSVIPLWIDQIQNGQPITLTEPKMTRFIMSLEEAVDLVLFAFENGENGDLLIQKAPACTIQTQAEAVCELFGGKKEDIKVIGIRHGEKMYETLLTNEECAKAIDMGDFYRVPADNRGLNYDKFFKEGDENRVTLSEFNSNNTRILNVEETKAKISSLAYIQDRLAEMKGNI
;
A
#
# COMPACT_ATOMS: atom_id res chain seq x y z
N MET A 1 -7.40 -5.32 26.21
CA MET A 1 -8.37 -5.82 25.23
C MET A 1 -8.01 -5.17 23.91
N SER A 2 -7.99 -5.93 22.82
CA SER A 2 -7.71 -5.37 21.49
C SER A 2 -8.81 -4.36 21.14
N SER A 3 -8.45 -3.24 20.52
CA SER A 3 -9.42 -2.21 20.09
C SER A 3 -10.43 -2.74 19.06
N PHE A 4 -10.22 -3.96 18.53
CA PHE A 4 -11.00 -4.58 17.48
C PHE A 4 -11.98 -5.66 17.95
N THR A 5 -12.07 -5.92 19.27
CA THR A 5 -12.96 -6.95 19.83
C THR A 5 -14.40 -6.75 19.40
N ASN A 6 -14.98 -7.76 18.74
CA ASN A 6 -16.33 -7.76 18.18
C ASN A 6 -16.65 -6.63 17.17
N ALA A 7 -15.62 -5.93 16.69
CA ALA A 7 -15.79 -4.83 15.74
C ALA A 7 -16.06 -5.33 14.30
N VAL A 8 -16.61 -4.45 13.46
CA VAL A 8 -16.82 -4.66 12.02
C VAL A 8 -15.77 -3.88 11.25
N LEU A 9 -14.92 -4.61 10.50
CA LEU A 9 -13.93 -4.03 9.60
C LEU A 9 -14.40 -4.14 8.15
N MET A 10 -14.46 -3.03 7.44
CA MET A 10 -14.68 -3.04 5.99
C MET A 10 -13.35 -2.86 5.25
N ILE A 11 -13.10 -3.71 4.24
CA ILE A 11 -11.92 -3.64 3.39
C ILE A 11 -12.38 -3.36 1.96
N THR A 12 -12.19 -2.14 1.48
CA THR A 12 -12.43 -1.84 0.06
C THR A 12 -11.24 -2.33 -0.78
N GLY A 13 -11.52 -2.91 -1.94
CA GLY A 13 -10.49 -3.61 -2.71
C GLY A 13 -9.99 -4.90 -2.03
N GLY A 14 -10.79 -5.49 -1.13
CA GLY A 14 -10.44 -6.64 -0.32
C GLY A 14 -10.08 -7.91 -1.10
N THR A 15 -10.47 -8.02 -2.38
CA THR A 15 -10.05 -9.10 -3.28
C THR A 15 -8.64 -8.92 -3.87
N GLY A 16 -7.99 -7.79 -3.60
CA GLY A 16 -6.59 -7.54 -3.97
C GLY A 16 -5.60 -8.18 -3.00
N SER A 17 -4.31 -8.28 -3.39
CA SER A 17 -3.27 -8.91 -2.55
C SER A 17 -3.17 -8.25 -1.17
N PHE A 18 -3.19 -6.91 -1.11
CA PHE A 18 -3.09 -6.19 0.15
C PHE A 18 -4.34 -6.34 1.00
N GLY A 19 -5.53 -6.17 0.40
CA GLY A 19 -6.79 -6.35 1.12
C GLY A 19 -6.94 -7.76 1.69
N ASN A 20 -6.48 -8.78 0.96
CA ASN A 20 -6.46 -10.16 1.41
C ASN A 20 -5.47 -10.38 2.59
N ALA A 21 -4.30 -9.75 2.54
CA ALA A 21 -3.33 -9.84 3.65
C ALA A 21 -3.86 -9.19 4.93
N VAL A 22 -4.51 -8.02 4.82
CA VAL A 22 -5.17 -7.36 5.96
C VAL A 22 -6.31 -8.25 6.50
N LEU A 23 -7.14 -8.83 5.63
CA LEU A 23 -8.19 -9.76 6.03
C LEU A 23 -7.61 -10.93 6.84
N ASN A 24 -6.58 -11.61 6.31
CA ASN A 24 -5.94 -12.74 6.98
C ASN A 24 -5.31 -12.37 8.34
N ARG A 25 -4.77 -11.14 8.45
CA ARG A 25 -4.22 -10.64 9.72
C ARG A 25 -5.32 -10.43 10.75
N PHE A 26 -6.44 -9.80 10.35
CA PHE A 26 -7.55 -9.53 11.26
C PHE A 26 -8.34 -10.78 11.64
N LEU A 27 -8.41 -11.81 10.79
CA LEU A 27 -9.02 -13.11 11.17
C LEU A 27 -8.30 -13.80 12.34
N LYS A 28 -7.04 -13.44 12.62
CA LYS A 28 -6.28 -13.95 13.77
C LYS A 28 -6.55 -13.15 15.06
N THR A 29 -7.40 -12.13 15.00
CA THR A 29 -7.81 -11.33 16.16
C THR A 29 -9.23 -11.70 16.59
N ASP A 30 -9.72 -11.03 17.62
CA ASP A 30 -11.10 -11.15 18.12
C ASP A 30 -12.12 -10.29 17.33
N ILE A 31 -11.80 -9.95 16.06
CA ILE A 31 -12.71 -9.24 15.16
C ILE A 31 -14.06 -9.96 15.02
N GLY A 32 -15.15 -9.20 15.02
CA GLY A 32 -16.51 -9.76 14.88
C GLY A 32 -16.88 -10.08 13.44
N GLU A 33 -16.66 -9.12 12.52
CA GLU A 33 -17.02 -9.24 11.11
C GLU A 33 -15.99 -8.54 10.23
N ILE A 34 -15.71 -9.11 9.05
CA ILE A 34 -14.91 -8.46 8.00
C ILE A 34 -15.74 -8.37 6.72
N ARG A 35 -15.98 -7.16 6.22
CA ARG A 35 -16.66 -6.89 4.95
C ARG A 35 -15.65 -6.71 3.83
N VAL A 36 -15.67 -7.60 2.87
CA VAL A 36 -14.90 -7.50 1.62
C VAL A 36 -15.74 -6.76 0.59
N PHE A 37 -15.40 -5.49 0.34
CA PHE A 37 -16.10 -4.66 -0.65
C PHE A 37 -15.29 -4.57 -1.94
N SER A 38 -15.82 -5.07 -3.04
CA SER A 38 -15.15 -5.13 -4.34
C SER A 38 -16.15 -5.25 -5.48
N ARG A 39 -15.75 -4.84 -6.68
CA ARG A 39 -16.52 -4.99 -7.92
C ARG A 39 -16.45 -6.40 -8.52
N ASP A 40 -15.43 -7.16 -8.16
CA ASP A 40 -15.09 -8.43 -8.81
C ASP A 40 -15.80 -9.59 -8.11
N GLU A 41 -16.99 -9.92 -8.62
CA GLU A 41 -17.82 -11.02 -8.12
C GLU A 41 -17.08 -12.36 -8.15
N LYS A 42 -16.35 -12.64 -9.26
CA LYS A 42 -15.63 -13.92 -9.42
C LYS A 42 -14.59 -14.10 -8.32
N LYS A 43 -13.78 -13.06 -8.05
CA LYS A 43 -12.79 -13.15 -6.98
C LYS A 43 -13.42 -13.25 -5.59
N GLN A 44 -14.57 -12.62 -5.36
CA GLN A 44 -15.29 -12.77 -4.10
C GLN A 44 -15.80 -14.20 -3.92
N ASP A 45 -16.29 -14.81 -4.98
CA ASP A 45 -16.77 -16.20 -4.97
C ASP A 45 -15.61 -17.18 -4.73
N ASP A 46 -14.48 -17.00 -5.43
CA ASP A 46 -13.26 -17.80 -5.21
C ASP A 46 -12.77 -17.69 -3.76
N MET A 47 -12.77 -16.46 -3.19
CA MET A 47 -12.38 -16.25 -1.80
C MET A 47 -13.36 -16.94 -0.84
N ARG A 48 -14.66 -16.87 -1.08
CA ARG A 48 -15.67 -17.53 -0.25
C ARG A 48 -15.43 -19.04 -0.20
N HIS A 49 -15.28 -19.68 -1.35
CA HIS A 49 -15.01 -21.12 -1.43
C HIS A 49 -13.68 -21.47 -0.77
N HIS A 50 -12.64 -20.66 -0.97
CA HIS A 50 -11.34 -20.88 -0.34
C HIS A 50 -11.45 -20.88 1.19
N PHE A 51 -12.05 -19.84 1.79
CA PHE A 51 -12.17 -19.76 3.25
C PHE A 51 -13.10 -20.84 3.83
N GLN A 52 -14.19 -21.19 3.14
CA GLN A 52 -15.05 -22.29 3.56
C GLN A 52 -14.30 -23.64 3.56
N ALA A 53 -13.39 -23.87 2.61
CA ALA A 53 -12.63 -25.09 2.49
C ALA A 53 -11.42 -25.16 3.46
N THR A 54 -10.73 -24.02 3.68
CA THR A 54 -9.44 -24.00 4.40
C THR A 54 -9.52 -23.49 5.84
N MET A 55 -10.54 -22.64 6.15
CA MET A 55 -10.72 -21.99 7.44
C MET A 55 -12.20 -21.89 7.83
N PRO A 56 -12.94 -23.02 7.87
CA PRO A 56 -14.39 -23.01 8.08
C PRO A 56 -14.81 -22.36 9.40
N GLU A 57 -13.98 -22.43 10.44
CA GLU A 57 -14.24 -21.87 11.78
C GLU A 57 -14.34 -20.32 11.80
N VAL A 58 -13.76 -19.65 10.82
CA VAL A 58 -13.77 -18.18 10.70
C VAL A 58 -14.46 -17.68 9.44
N ALA A 59 -14.86 -18.58 8.53
CA ALA A 59 -15.47 -18.22 7.26
C ALA A 59 -16.74 -17.38 7.42
N ASP A 60 -17.54 -17.66 8.46
CA ASP A 60 -18.78 -16.94 8.76
C ASP A 60 -18.57 -15.48 9.19
N LYS A 61 -17.35 -15.12 9.63
CA LYS A 61 -17.00 -13.73 9.93
C LYS A 61 -16.81 -12.89 8.67
N ILE A 62 -16.59 -13.50 7.50
CA ILE A 62 -16.32 -12.81 6.25
C ILE A 62 -17.62 -12.60 5.49
N LYS A 63 -17.92 -11.33 5.20
CA LYS A 63 -19.10 -10.94 4.41
C LYS A 63 -18.65 -10.29 3.10
N PHE A 64 -19.22 -10.72 2.01
CA PHE A 64 -18.83 -10.24 0.67
C PHE A 64 -19.88 -9.27 0.15
N TYR A 65 -19.44 -8.06 -0.17
CA TYR A 65 -20.26 -6.99 -0.71
C TYR A 65 -19.80 -6.63 -2.12
N ILE A 66 -20.65 -6.84 -3.11
CA ILE A 66 -20.40 -6.39 -4.48
C ILE A 66 -20.74 -4.90 -4.55
N GLY A 67 -19.77 -4.08 -4.93
CA GLY A 67 -19.97 -2.64 -5.04
C GLY A 67 -18.77 -1.91 -5.62
N ASP A 68 -18.99 -0.64 -5.99
CA ASP A 68 -18.00 0.22 -6.61
C ASP A 68 -17.80 1.49 -5.79
N VAL A 69 -16.56 1.77 -5.38
CA VAL A 69 -16.20 2.99 -4.63
C VAL A 69 -16.53 4.28 -5.41
N ARG A 70 -16.62 4.21 -6.74
CA ARG A 70 -17.01 5.36 -7.58
C ARG A 70 -18.48 5.76 -7.43
N SER A 71 -19.31 4.90 -6.83
CA SER A 71 -20.71 5.15 -6.51
C SER A 71 -20.90 5.36 -5.02
N LEU A 72 -21.20 6.58 -4.60
CA LEU A 72 -21.45 6.90 -3.20
C LEU A 72 -22.64 6.07 -2.62
N GLU A 73 -23.67 5.84 -3.42
CA GLU A 73 -24.83 5.03 -3.03
C GLU A 73 -24.43 3.58 -2.74
N SER A 74 -23.59 2.98 -3.61
CA SER A 74 -23.05 1.63 -3.41
C SER A 74 -22.25 1.51 -2.12
N VAL A 75 -21.42 2.53 -1.83
CA VAL A 75 -20.61 2.57 -0.61
C VAL A 75 -21.48 2.73 0.63
N ARG A 76 -22.48 3.63 0.60
CA ARG A 76 -23.43 3.82 1.72
C ARG A 76 -24.17 2.54 2.08
N GLY A 77 -24.59 1.76 1.08
CA GLY A 77 -25.28 0.48 1.30
C GLY A 77 -24.45 -0.54 2.09
N ALA A 78 -23.12 -0.52 1.96
CA ALA A 78 -22.22 -1.44 2.67
C ALA A 78 -21.70 -0.88 4.02
N MET A 79 -21.94 0.40 4.32
CA MET A 79 -21.27 1.14 5.39
C MET A 79 -21.95 0.98 6.76
N GLN A 80 -23.24 0.61 6.79
CA GLN A 80 -24.00 0.62 8.03
C GLN A 80 -23.44 -0.36 9.07
N GLY A 81 -23.14 0.12 10.28
CA GLY A 81 -22.59 -0.68 11.38
C GLY A 81 -21.10 -1.01 11.24
N VAL A 82 -20.39 -0.37 10.31
CA VAL A 82 -18.93 -0.51 10.18
C VAL A 82 -18.23 0.34 11.24
N ASP A 83 -17.26 -0.26 11.95
CA ASP A 83 -16.44 0.42 12.94
C ASP A 83 -15.13 0.94 12.36
N TYR A 84 -14.49 0.16 11.47
CA TYR A 84 -13.18 0.42 10.92
C TYR A 84 -13.18 0.20 9.41
N ILE A 85 -12.40 1.01 8.69
CA ILE A 85 -12.23 0.85 7.24
C ILE A 85 -10.75 0.83 6.89
N PHE A 86 -10.35 -0.18 6.12
CA PHE A 86 -9.13 -0.16 5.34
C PHE A 86 -9.48 0.08 3.88
N HIS A 87 -9.19 1.29 3.39
CA HIS A 87 -9.49 1.69 2.02
C HIS A 87 -8.29 1.42 1.10
N ALA A 88 -8.35 0.30 0.37
CA ALA A 88 -7.31 -0.15 -0.56
C ALA A 88 -7.78 -0.27 -2.02
N ALA A 89 -9.02 0.11 -2.32
CA ALA A 89 -9.53 0.12 -3.69
C ALA A 89 -8.87 1.22 -4.52
N ALA A 90 -8.03 0.87 -5.47
CA ALA A 90 -7.33 1.83 -6.32
C ALA A 90 -6.95 1.23 -7.67
N LEU A 91 -6.72 2.08 -8.66
CA LEU A 91 -5.94 1.77 -9.84
C LEU A 91 -4.47 2.05 -9.55
N LYS A 92 -3.60 1.04 -9.70
CA LYS A 92 -2.19 1.10 -9.28
C LYS A 92 -1.17 0.89 -10.41
N GLN A 93 -1.62 0.46 -11.59
CA GLN A 93 -0.73 0.21 -12.72
C GLN A 93 -0.42 1.52 -13.44
N VAL A 94 0.86 1.90 -13.46
CA VAL A 94 1.30 3.16 -14.08
C VAL A 94 0.87 3.24 -15.54
N PRO A 95 1.14 2.24 -16.42
CA PRO A 95 0.71 2.34 -17.81
C PRO A 95 -0.81 2.53 -17.99
N SER A 96 -1.60 1.78 -17.23
CA SER A 96 -3.07 1.90 -17.32
C SER A 96 -3.57 3.27 -16.88
N CYS A 97 -2.95 3.86 -15.87
CA CYS A 97 -3.33 5.20 -15.41
C CYS A 97 -2.88 6.29 -16.38
N GLU A 98 -1.74 6.13 -17.06
CA GLU A 98 -1.30 7.05 -18.11
C GLU A 98 -2.26 7.05 -19.31
N PHE A 99 -2.72 5.88 -19.75
CA PHE A 99 -3.68 5.78 -20.85
C PHE A 99 -5.11 6.20 -20.46
N PHE A 100 -5.48 5.98 -19.20
CA PHE A 100 -6.83 6.26 -18.68
C PHE A 100 -6.80 7.11 -17.42
N PRO A 101 -6.25 8.33 -17.46
CA PRO A 101 -6.04 9.13 -16.24
C PRO A 101 -7.35 9.47 -15.51
N MET A 102 -8.44 9.66 -16.26
CA MET A 102 -9.75 9.93 -15.64
C MET A 102 -10.31 8.72 -14.87
N GLU A 103 -9.98 7.48 -15.27
CA GLU A 103 -10.35 6.31 -14.48
C GLU A 103 -9.55 6.23 -13.17
N ALA A 104 -8.27 6.65 -13.20
CA ALA A 104 -7.46 6.81 -12.00
C ALA A 104 -8.07 7.88 -11.07
N VAL A 105 -8.46 9.04 -11.60
CA VAL A 105 -9.13 10.11 -10.82
C VAL A 105 -10.45 9.59 -10.23
N ARG A 106 -11.31 8.97 -11.04
CA ARG A 106 -12.60 8.45 -10.57
C ARG A 106 -12.45 7.41 -9.46
N THR A 107 -11.45 6.53 -9.56
CA THR A 107 -11.26 5.45 -8.59
C THR A 107 -10.48 5.95 -7.37
N ASN A 108 -9.31 6.55 -7.58
CA ASN A 108 -8.38 6.87 -6.50
C ASN A 108 -8.80 8.15 -5.75
N VAL A 109 -9.38 9.14 -6.46
CA VAL A 109 -9.74 10.43 -5.86
C VAL A 109 -11.22 10.47 -5.47
N ILE A 110 -12.12 10.34 -6.46
CA ILE A 110 -13.56 10.41 -6.19
C ILE A 110 -14.02 9.20 -5.38
N GLY A 111 -13.46 8.02 -5.65
CA GLY A 111 -13.74 6.81 -4.87
C GLY A 111 -13.37 6.97 -3.40
N THR A 112 -12.22 7.57 -3.12
CA THR A 112 -11.79 7.89 -1.74
C THR A 112 -12.72 8.93 -1.11
N ASP A 113 -13.07 10.00 -1.83
CA ASP A 113 -14.03 11.00 -1.34
C ASP A 113 -15.38 10.38 -0.96
N ASN A 114 -15.88 9.47 -1.78
CA ASN A 114 -17.13 8.73 -1.52
C ASN A 114 -17.02 7.85 -0.27
N VAL A 115 -15.92 7.08 -0.14
CA VAL A 115 -15.71 6.20 1.02
C VAL A 115 -15.63 7.02 2.30
N LEU A 116 -14.88 8.12 2.31
CA LEU A 116 -14.75 9.00 3.47
C LEU A 116 -16.07 9.71 3.81
N THR A 117 -16.80 10.16 2.81
CA THR A 117 -18.13 10.77 3.02
C THR A 117 -19.09 9.78 3.69
N ALA A 118 -19.21 8.58 3.14
CA ALA A 118 -20.09 7.54 3.72
C ALA A 118 -19.62 7.10 5.11
N ALA A 119 -18.30 7.04 5.35
CA ALA A 119 -17.73 6.70 6.66
C ALA A 119 -18.08 7.73 7.73
N ILE A 120 -17.96 9.03 7.41
CA ILE A 120 -18.32 10.13 8.31
C ILE A 120 -19.84 10.10 8.60
N GLU A 121 -20.67 9.96 7.57
CA GLU A 121 -22.13 9.87 7.71
C GLU A 121 -22.56 8.69 8.58
N ALA A 122 -21.88 7.55 8.49
CA ALA A 122 -22.16 6.34 9.27
C ALA A 122 -21.54 6.33 10.68
N GLY A 123 -20.71 7.32 11.02
CA GLY A 123 -20.02 7.40 12.30
C GLY A 123 -18.92 6.34 12.50
N VAL A 124 -18.24 5.95 11.42
CA VAL A 124 -17.11 5.02 11.48
C VAL A 124 -16.01 5.57 12.39
N LYS A 125 -15.43 4.73 13.25
CA LYS A 125 -14.42 5.13 14.23
C LYS A 125 -13.11 5.54 13.57
N SER A 126 -12.63 4.74 12.60
CA SER A 126 -11.36 5.05 11.93
C SER A 126 -11.32 4.51 10.50
N VAL A 127 -10.74 5.32 9.60
CA VAL A 127 -10.48 4.98 8.20
C VAL A 127 -8.98 5.12 7.93
N ILE A 128 -8.36 4.07 7.40
CA ILE A 128 -7.00 4.11 6.90
C ILE A 128 -7.03 4.05 5.37
N CYS A 129 -6.55 5.13 4.72
CA CYS A 129 -6.40 5.21 3.26
C CYS A 129 -5.02 4.75 2.85
N LEU A 130 -4.97 3.76 1.95
CA LEU A 130 -3.72 3.20 1.46
C LEU A 130 -3.11 4.06 0.36
N SER A 131 -1.94 4.67 0.62
CA SER A 131 -1.18 5.44 -0.36
C SER A 131 0.09 4.69 -0.84
N THR A 132 1.08 5.39 -1.34
CA THR A 132 2.29 4.82 -1.98
C THR A 132 3.43 5.84 -1.99
N ASP A 133 4.68 5.37 -2.06
CA ASP A 133 5.87 6.17 -2.32
C ASP A 133 5.76 7.05 -3.58
N LYS A 134 4.97 6.61 -4.56
CA LYS A 134 4.75 7.34 -5.82
C LYS A 134 3.86 8.59 -5.68
N ALA A 135 3.21 8.75 -4.50
CA ALA A 135 2.48 9.98 -4.16
C ALA A 135 3.41 11.12 -3.74
N ALA A 136 4.63 10.81 -3.27
CA ALA A 136 5.67 11.80 -2.99
C ALA A 136 6.38 12.20 -4.29
N TYR A 137 6.42 13.50 -4.60
CA TYR A 137 6.98 14.02 -5.85
C TYR A 137 6.51 13.24 -7.08
N PRO A 138 5.20 13.19 -7.36
CA PRO A 138 4.62 12.33 -8.39
C PRO A 138 5.01 12.79 -9.80
N ILE A 139 5.37 11.83 -10.67
CA ILE A 139 5.73 12.10 -12.08
C ILE A 139 4.83 11.38 -13.09
N ASN A 140 3.85 10.62 -12.63
CA ASN A 140 2.92 9.88 -13.47
C ASN A 140 1.49 9.99 -12.95
N ALA A 141 0.49 9.70 -13.81
CA ALA A 141 -0.93 9.85 -13.49
C ALA A 141 -1.36 9.03 -12.26
N MET A 142 -0.79 7.85 -12.06
CA MET A 142 -1.07 7.03 -10.88
C MET A 142 -0.59 7.74 -9.62
N GLY A 143 0.68 8.17 -9.56
CA GLY A 143 1.24 8.89 -8.42
C GLY A 143 0.52 10.22 -8.16
N ILE A 144 0.18 10.98 -9.22
CA ILE A 144 -0.59 12.25 -9.10
C ILE A 144 -1.96 11.99 -8.48
N SER A 145 -2.68 10.96 -8.94
CA SER A 145 -3.99 10.60 -8.38
C SER A 145 -3.91 10.17 -6.92
N LYS A 146 -2.86 9.44 -6.53
CA LYS A 146 -2.62 9.02 -5.14
C LYS A 146 -2.19 10.19 -4.25
N SER A 147 -1.38 11.11 -4.78
CA SER A 147 -1.05 12.36 -4.07
C SER A 147 -2.31 13.21 -3.82
N LEU A 148 -3.20 13.31 -4.80
CA LEU A 148 -4.47 14.02 -4.63
C LEU A 148 -5.41 13.29 -3.66
N GLU A 149 -5.43 11.95 -3.65
CA GLU A 149 -6.15 11.13 -2.67
C GLU A 149 -5.73 11.48 -1.24
N GLU A 150 -4.42 11.58 -0.96
CA GLU A 150 -3.91 12.00 0.36
C GLU A 150 -4.43 13.40 0.74
N LYS A 151 -4.43 14.34 -0.21
CA LYS A 151 -4.95 15.70 0.03
C LYS A 151 -6.45 15.69 0.33
N VAL A 152 -7.23 14.86 -0.36
CA VAL A 152 -8.67 14.68 -0.10
C VAL A 152 -8.88 14.10 1.30
N ALA A 153 -8.13 13.07 1.68
CA ALA A 153 -8.23 12.46 3.01
C ALA A 153 -7.90 13.47 4.13
N ILE A 154 -6.81 14.22 3.99
CA ILE A 154 -6.42 15.29 4.93
C ILE A 154 -7.49 16.41 4.97
N ALA A 155 -8.04 16.79 3.83
CA ALA A 155 -9.11 17.80 3.82
C ALA A 155 -10.37 17.32 4.55
N LYS A 156 -10.79 16.08 4.30
CA LYS A 156 -11.95 15.44 4.96
C LYS A 156 -11.74 15.27 6.47
N SER A 157 -10.52 15.01 6.92
CA SER A 157 -10.25 14.86 8.36
C SER A 157 -10.58 16.12 9.17
N ARG A 158 -10.50 17.31 8.56
CA ARG A 158 -10.82 18.57 9.23
C ARG A 158 -12.31 18.70 9.62
N THR A 159 -13.18 17.97 8.93
CA THR A 159 -14.64 18.03 9.13
C THR A 159 -15.25 16.67 9.45
N SER A 160 -14.40 15.68 9.83
CA SER A 160 -14.82 14.30 10.03
C SER A 160 -15.51 13.99 11.36
N GLY A 161 -15.66 15.01 12.24
CA GLY A 161 -16.25 14.81 13.57
C GLY A 161 -15.44 13.80 14.39
N ASN A 162 -16.07 12.71 14.79
CA ASN A 162 -15.43 11.65 15.58
C ASN A 162 -14.75 10.56 14.72
N THR A 163 -14.85 10.62 13.40
CA THR A 163 -14.22 9.67 12.49
C THR A 163 -12.76 10.04 12.29
N LYS A 164 -11.84 9.20 12.76
CA LYS A 164 -10.41 9.35 12.53
C LYS A 164 -10.06 8.91 11.11
N ILE A 165 -9.39 9.77 10.34
CA ILE A 165 -8.96 9.51 8.97
C ILE A 165 -7.43 9.63 8.92
N CYS A 166 -6.73 8.57 8.50
CA CYS A 166 -5.29 8.58 8.29
C CYS A 166 -4.94 8.02 6.92
N CYS A 167 -3.78 8.41 6.42
CA CYS A 167 -3.16 7.79 5.24
C CYS A 167 -1.94 6.97 5.66
N THR A 168 -1.65 5.90 4.91
CA THR A 168 -0.41 5.14 5.05
C THR A 168 0.35 5.17 3.74
N ARG A 169 1.65 5.45 3.79
CA ARG A 169 2.54 5.45 2.63
C ARG A 169 3.66 4.44 2.86
N TYR A 170 3.88 3.58 1.86
CA TYR A 170 4.86 2.50 1.91
C TYR A 170 5.57 2.35 0.57
N GLY A 171 6.74 1.69 0.59
CA GLY A 171 7.53 1.42 -0.59
C GLY A 171 7.03 0.25 -1.43
N ASN A 172 7.91 -0.34 -2.22
CA ASN A 172 7.57 -1.48 -3.05
C ASN A 172 7.34 -2.73 -2.19
N VAL A 173 6.14 -3.29 -2.28
CA VAL A 173 5.82 -4.58 -1.66
C VAL A 173 6.27 -5.71 -2.58
N MET A 174 7.21 -6.52 -2.10
CA MET A 174 7.76 -7.65 -2.84
C MET A 174 6.69 -8.69 -3.18
N CYS A 175 6.83 -9.34 -4.32
CA CYS A 175 5.94 -10.40 -4.82
C CYS A 175 4.46 -10.02 -4.90
N SER A 176 4.12 -8.72 -4.87
CA SER A 176 2.76 -8.27 -5.13
C SER A 176 2.41 -8.51 -6.61
N ARG A 177 1.11 -8.65 -6.90
CA ARG A 177 0.64 -8.90 -8.27
C ARG A 177 1.14 -7.85 -9.26
N GLY A 178 1.81 -8.32 -10.34
CA GLY A 178 2.41 -7.47 -11.37
C GLY A 178 3.73 -6.83 -10.96
N SER A 179 4.38 -7.30 -9.88
CA SER A 179 5.72 -6.86 -9.48
C SER A 179 6.82 -7.61 -10.21
N VAL A 180 8.03 -7.10 -10.11
CA VAL A 180 9.18 -7.55 -10.91
C VAL A 180 9.72 -8.93 -10.51
N ILE A 181 9.68 -9.29 -9.22
CA ILE A 181 10.22 -10.57 -8.74
C ILE A 181 9.50 -11.78 -9.38
N PRO A 182 8.15 -11.87 -9.37
CA PRO A 182 7.44 -12.94 -10.09
C PRO A 182 7.79 -13.00 -11.59
N LEU A 183 7.90 -11.85 -12.25
CA LEU A 183 8.30 -11.80 -13.66
C LEU A 183 9.68 -12.43 -13.89
N TRP A 184 10.65 -12.12 -13.04
CA TRP A 184 12.00 -12.66 -13.16
C TRP A 184 12.05 -14.17 -12.89
N ILE A 185 11.28 -14.64 -11.90
CA ILE A 185 11.16 -16.08 -11.64
C ILE A 185 10.60 -16.80 -12.87
N ASP A 186 9.53 -16.26 -13.45
CA ASP A 186 8.92 -16.83 -14.66
C ASP A 186 9.90 -16.79 -15.86
N GLN A 187 10.69 -15.73 -16.02
CA GLN A 187 11.73 -15.65 -17.05
C GLN A 187 12.79 -16.75 -16.85
N ILE A 188 13.31 -16.92 -15.64
CA ILE A 188 14.30 -17.97 -15.33
C ILE A 188 13.73 -19.36 -15.62
N GLN A 189 12.53 -19.66 -15.14
CA GLN A 189 11.89 -20.97 -15.31
C GLN A 189 11.61 -21.29 -16.79
N ASN A 190 11.39 -20.27 -17.62
CA ASN A 190 11.21 -20.44 -19.06
C ASN A 190 12.53 -20.36 -19.87
N GLY A 191 13.68 -20.36 -19.20
CA GLY A 191 15.00 -20.27 -19.85
C GLY A 191 15.24 -18.92 -20.55
N GLN A 192 14.53 -17.88 -20.15
CA GLN A 192 14.65 -16.53 -20.68
C GLN A 192 15.59 -15.67 -19.82
N PRO A 193 16.31 -14.71 -20.40
CA PRO A 193 17.11 -13.79 -19.63
C PRO A 193 16.24 -12.88 -18.77
N ILE A 194 16.68 -12.61 -17.54
CA ILE A 194 16.07 -11.58 -16.68
C ILE A 194 16.20 -10.22 -17.39
N THR A 195 15.10 -9.47 -17.43
CA THR A 195 15.10 -8.10 -17.95
C THR A 195 14.97 -7.10 -16.81
N LEU A 196 15.87 -6.11 -16.76
CA LEU A 196 15.79 -4.98 -15.82
C LEU A 196 15.91 -3.64 -16.55
N THR A 197 15.35 -2.59 -15.96
CA THR A 197 15.28 -1.27 -16.60
C THR A 197 16.60 -0.50 -16.49
N GLU A 198 17.06 -0.25 -15.28
CA GLU A 198 18.32 0.46 -15.00
C GLU A 198 18.95 -0.17 -13.73
N PRO A 199 20.18 -0.71 -13.83
CA PRO A 199 20.85 -1.39 -12.72
C PRO A 199 20.95 -0.57 -11.44
N LYS A 200 21.21 0.72 -11.57
CA LYS A 200 21.45 1.65 -10.44
C LYS A 200 20.19 2.19 -9.81
N MET A 201 19.00 1.93 -10.37
CA MET A 201 17.75 2.32 -9.72
C MET A 201 17.66 1.68 -8.34
N THR A 202 17.24 2.45 -7.35
CA THR A 202 16.94 1.91 -6.02
C THR A 202 15.45 1.82 -5.79
N ARG A 203 15.04 0.82 -5.03
CA ARG A 203 13.65 0.63 -4.59
C ARG A 203 13.65 0.25 -3.12
N PHE A 204 12.70 0.82 -2.37
CA PHE A 204 12.39 0.27 -1.07
C PHE A 204 11.89 -1.15 -1.22
N ILE A 205 12.26 -2.02 -0.30
CA ILE A 205 11.81 -3.41 -0.29
C ILE A 205 11.19 -3.75 1.06
N MET A 206 9.96 -4.24 1.00
CA MET A 206 9.23 -4.68 2.17
C MET A 206 8.35 -5.88 1.84
N SER A 207 8.05 -6.67 2.86
CA SER A 207 7.09 -7.75 2.75
C SER A 207 5.65 -7.23 2.82
N LEU A 208 4.71 -8.08 2.48
CA LEU A 208 3.30 -7.76 2.62
C LEU A 208 2.88 -7.70 4.10
N GLU A 209 3.50 -8.52 4.93
CA GLU A 209 3.33 -8.55 6.38
C GLU A 209 3.77 -7.24 7.02
N GLU A 210 4.98 -6.73 6.68
CA GLU A 210 5.46 -5.42 7.13
C GLU A 210 4.50 -4.30 6.72
N ALA A 211 3.97 -4.35 5.49
CA ALA A 211 2.99 -3.36 5.03
C ALA A 211 1.66 -3.44 5.81
N VAL A 212 1.23 -4.62 6.24
CA VAL A 212 0.06 -4.80 7.11
C VAL A 212 0.34 -4.29 8.53
N ASP A 213 1.55 -4.45 9.04
CA ASP A 213 1.94 -3.90 10.35
C ASP A 213 1.82 -2.37 10.38
N LEU A 214 2.15 -1.68 9.27
CA LEU A 214 1.90 -0.24 9.15
C LEU A 214 0.40 0.11 9.26
N VAL A 215 -0.49 -0.71 8.68
CA VAL A 215 -1.95 -0.48 8.77
C VAL A 215 -2.43 -0.64 10.22
N LEU A 216 -1.98 -1.68 10.93
CA LEU A 216 -2.30 -1.87 12.35
C LEU A 216 -1.77 -0.72 13.19
N PHE A 217 -0.50 -0.34 12.98
CA PHE A 217 0.11 0.80 13.64
C PHE A 217 -0.71 2.10 13.43
N ALA A 218 -1.20 2.31 12.20
CA ALA A 218 -2.02 3.47 11.87
C ALA A 218 -3.38 3.47 12.60
N PHE A 219 -4.04 2.32 12.70
CA PHE A 219 -5.28 2.22 13.47
C PHE A 219 -5.06 2.53 14.95
N GLU A 220 -3.97 2.05 15.53
CA GLU A 220 -3.67 2.17 16.96
C GLU A 220 -3.09 3.54 17.35
N ASN A 221 -2.14 4.05 16.56
CA ASN A 221 -1.29 5.20 16.92
C ASN A 221 -1.52 6.46 16.09
N GLY A 222 -2.25 6.37 14.97
CA GLY A 222 -2.52 7.53 14.11
C GLY A 222 -3.50 8.49 14.77
N GLU A 223 -3.28 9.78 14.56
CA GLU A 223 -4.22 10.84 14.87
C GLU A 223 -4.94 11.32 13.61
N ASN A 224 -6.02 12.05 13.78
CA ASN A 224 -6.86 12.46 12.65
C ASN A 224 -6.08 13.37 11.67
N GLY A 225 -6.04 12.98 10.41
CA GLY A 225 -5.32 13.67 9.32
C GLY A 225 -3.86 13.26 9.16
N ASP A 226 -3.35 12.33 9.96
CA ASP A 226 -1.95 11.89 9.87
C ASP A 226 -1.65 11.12 8.58
N LEU A 227 -0.43 11.30 8.11
CA LEU A 227 0.23 10.41 7.15
C LEU A 227 1.28 9.58 7.89
N LEU A 228 1.14 8.27 7.85
CA LEU A 228 2.03 7.32 8.51
C LEU A 228 2.88 6.59 7.47
N ILE A 229 4.17 6.48 7.73
CA ILE A 229 5.16 5.96 6.79
C ILE A 229 5.99 4.88 7.47
N GLN A 230 6.17 3.74 6.82
CA GLN A 230 7.09 2.74 7.30
C GLN A 230 8.51 3.01 6.83
N LYS A 231 9.46 2.96 7.75
CA LYS A 231 10.88 2.95 7.43
C LYS A 231 11.23 1.59 6.83
N ALA A 232 11.68 1.58 5.59
CA ALA A 232 12.05 0.36 4.90
C ALA A 232 13.49 0.45 4.38
N PRO A 233 14.23 -0.66 4.35
CA PRO A 233 15.49 -0.72 3.64
C PRO A 233 15.23 -0.69 2.13
N ALA A 234 16.30 -0.44 1.37
CA ALA A 234 16.24 -0.45 -0.08
C ALA A 234 17.38 -1.32 -0.65
N CYS A 235 17.27 -1.66 -1.92
CA CYS A 235 18.37 -2.21 -2.70
C CYS A 235 18.34 -1.66 -4.12
N THR A 236 19.44 -1.84 -4.86
CA THR A 236 19.41 -1.56 -6.30
C THR A 236 18.62 -2.64 -7.05
N ILE A 237 18.08 -2.29 -8.21
CA ILE A 237 17.42 -3.27 -9.09
C ILE A 237 18.39 -4.37 -9.51
N GLN A 238 19.68 -4.04 -9.73
CA GLN A 238 20.74 -5.03 -9.98
C GLN A 238 20.88 -6.02 -8.81
N THR A 239 21.03 -5.52 -7.58
CA THR A 239 21.12 -6.35 -6.38
C THR A 239 19.92 -7.29 -6.22
N GLN A 240 18.72 -6.78 -6.49
CA GLN A 240 17.50 -7.57 -6.41
C GLN A 240 17.44 -8.67 -7.49
N ALA A 241 17.85 -8.35 -8.73
CA ALA A 241 17.92 -9.32 -9.82
C ALA A 241 18.95 -10.43 -9.54
N GLU A 242 20.14 -10.07 -9.03
CA GLU A 242 21.17 -11.03 -8.66
C GLU A 242 20.72 -11.96 -7.54
N ALA A 243 20.04 -11.44 -6.52
CA ALA A 243 19.46 -12.24 -5.45
C ALA A 243 18.43 -13.25 -5.97
N VAL A 244 17.57 -12.86 -6.93
CA VAL A 244 16.60 -13.76 -7.56
C VAL A 244 17.32 -14.82 -8.43
N CYS A 245 18.35 -14.45 -9.19
CA CYS A 245 19.18 -15.41 -9.93
C CYS A 245 19.76 -16.48 -9.01
N GLU A 246 20.34 -16.08 -7.88
CA GLU A 246 20.93 -17.05 -6.93
C GLU A 246 19.90 -17.99 -6.30
N LEU A 247 18.69 -17.49 -6.05
CA LEU A 247 17.61 -18.30 -5.47
C LEU A 247 17.02 -19.32 -6.46
N PHE A 248 16.90 -18.95 -7.73
CA PHE A 248 16.18 -19.72 -8.74
C PHE A 248 17.05 -20.31 -9.83
N GLY A 249 18.38 -20.24 -9.69
CA GLY A 249 19.34 -20.85 -10.64
C GLY A 249 19.50 -20.09 -11.94
N GLY A 250 19.13 -18.80 -11.96
CA GLY A 250 19.41 -17.91 -13.09
C GLY A 250 20.88 -17.53 -13.19
N LYS A 251 21.31 -17.12 -14.37
CA LYS A 251 22.68 -16.68 -14.62
C LYS A 251 22.78 -15.16 -14.60
N LYS A 252 23.68 -14.61 -13.79
CA LYS A 252 23.89 -13.16 -13.68
C LYS A 252 24.36 -12.54 -15.00
N GLU A 253 25.09 -13.30 -15.79
CA GLU A 253 25.61 -12.89 -17.11
C GLU A 253 24.50 -12.71 -18.14
N ASP A 254 23.36 -13.37 -17.94
CA ASP A 254 22.19 -13.30 -18.85
C ASP A 254 21.26 -12.14 -18.52
N ILE A 255 21.57 -11.31 -17.50
CA ILE A 255 20.73 -10.16 -17.15
C ILE A 255 20.81 -9.10 -18.26
N LYS A 256 19.64 -8.78 -18.84
CA LYS A 256 19.52 -7.82 -19.94
C LYS A 256 18.95 -6.49 -19.47
N VAL A 257 19.71 -5.42 -19.68
CA VAL A 257 19.24 -4.04 -19.42
C VAL A 257 18.39 -3.58 -20.60
N ILE A 258 17.14 -3.15 -20.33
CA ILE A 258 16.17 -2.71 -21.35
C ILE A 258 15.94 -1.20 -21.37
N GLY A 259 16.52 -0.46 -20.42
CA GLY A 259 16.37 1.00 -20.28
C GLY A 259 15.17 1.42 -19.42
N ILE A 260 15.18 2.68 -19.01
CA ILE A 260 14.17 3.29 -18.14
C ILE A 260 12.86 3.44 -18.90
N ARG A 261 11.75 3.05 -18.30
CA ARG A 261 10.42 3.21 -18.86
C ARG A 261 9.86 4.61 -18.58
N HIS A 262 8.88 5.02 -19.37
CA HIS A 262 8.14 6.26 -19.10
C HIS A 262 7.48 6.21 -17.71
N GLY A 263 7.62 7.29 -16.95
CA GLY A 263 7.03 7.40 -15.60
C GLY A 263 7.76 6.65 -14.49
N GLU A 264 8.96 6.10 -14.75
CA GLU A 264 9.83 5.49 -13.73
C GLU A 264 10.87 6.49 -13.20
N LYS A 265 11.10 6.48 -11.88
CA LYS A 265 12.12 7.28 -11.20
C LYS A 265 13.39 6.46 -10.96
N MET A 266 14.54 7.13 -10.86
CA MET A 266 15.80 6.50 -10.42
C MET A 266 15.72 6.00 -8.97
N TYR A 267 15.01 6.70 -8.12
CA TYR A 267 14.75 6.34 -6.72
C TYR A 267 13.33 6.75 -6.32
N GLU A 268 12.79 6.12 -5.28
CA GLU A 268 11.47 6.45 -4.75
C GLU A 268 11.59 7.22 -3.44
N THR A 269 10.65 8.14 -3.20
CA THR A 269 10.61 9.00 -2.01
C THR A 269 9.44 8.62 -1.13
N LEU A 270 9.68 8.42 0.17
CA LEU A 270 8.63 8.15 1.16
C LEU A 270 8.22 9.42 1.92
N LEU A 271 9.17 10.32 2.20
CA LEU A 271 8.90 11.64 2.78
C LEU A 271 9.52 12.72 1.91
N THR A 272 8.72 13.70 1.54
CA THR A 272 9.24 14.91 0.89
C THR A 272 10.05 15.75 1.89
N ASN A 273 10.81 16.70 1.38
CA ASN A 273 11.57 17.63 2.22
C ASN A 273 10.65 18.37 3.22
N GLU A 274 9.49 18.85 2.75
CA GLU A 274 8.52 19.55 3.57
C GLU A 274 7.87 18.65 4.63
N GLU A 275 7.68 17.37 4.31
CA GLU A 275 7.16 16.39 5.27
C GLU A 275 8.20 16.02 6.32
N CYS A 276 9.48 15.90 5.94
CA CYS A 276 10.58 15.65 6.88
C CYS A 276 10.69 16.72 7.96
N ALA A 277 10.43 17.99 7.60
CA ALA A 277 10.51 19.11 8.55
C ALA A 277 9.55 18.98 9.75
N LYS A 278 8.45 18.24 9.59
CA LYS A 278 7.42 18.05 10.62
C LYS A 278 7.20 16.60 11.01
N ALA A 279 7.95 15.67 10.41
CA ALA A 279 7.83 14.26 10.70
C ALA A 279 8.30 13.94 12.13
N ILE A 280 7.52 13.14 12.81
CA ILE A 280 7.83 12.62 14.15
C ILE A 280 8.36 11.20 13.98
N ASP A 281 9.54 10.94 14.53
CA ASP A 281 10.14 9.60 14.55
C ASP A 281 9.47 8.75 15.63
N MET A 282 8.89 7.62 15.23
CA MET A 282 8.20 6.67 16.09
C MET A 282 8.86 5.27 16.04
N GLY A 283 10.17 5.21 15.93
CA GLY A 283 10.92 3.96 15.83
C GLY A 283 10.93 3.43 14.39
N ASP A 284 10.19 2.36 14.11
CA ASP A 284 10.10 1.76 12.76
C ASP A 284 9.23 2.56 11.80
N PHE A 285 8.57 3.61 12.29
CA PHE A 285 7.62 4.43 11.52
C PHE A 285 7.95 5.91 11.63
N TYR A 286 7.48 6.68 10.64
CA TYR A 286 7.33 8.12 10.74
C TYR A 286 5.86 8.48 10.77
N ARG A 287 5.53 9.51 11.55
CA ARG A 287 4.23 10.15 11.58
C ARG A 287 4.39 11.59 11.08
N VAL A 288 3.65 11.95 10.06
CA VAL A 288 3.56 13.33 9.55
C VAL A 288 2.21 13.89 9.97
N PRO A 289 2.17 14.80 10.96
CA PRO A 289 0.92 15.41 11.40
C PRO A 289 0.25 16.23 10.30
N ALA A 290 -1.09 16.22 10.29
CA ALA A 290 -1.85 17.09 9.40
C ALA A 290 -1.56 18.56 9.68
N ASP A 291 -1.67 19.36 8.64
CA ASP A 291 -1.74 20.81 8.80
C ASP A 291 -3.17 21.21 9.21
N ASN A 292 -3.37 21.38 10.51
CA ASN A 292 -4.66 21.71 11.12
C ASN A 292 -4.94 23.21 11.18
N ARG A 293 -4.14 24.04 10.48
CA ARG A 293 -4.41 25.48 10.40
C ARG A 293 -5.77 25.70 9.74
N GLY A 294 -6.59 26.57 10.36
CA GLY A 294 -7.91 26.90 9.83
C GLY A 294 -7.85 27.66 8.50
N LEU A 295 -9.01 27.78 7.84
CA LEU A 295 -9.18 28.56 6.58
C LEU A 295 -8.91 30.04 6.74
N ASN A 296 -8.39 30.52 7.89
CA ASN A 296 -7.95 31.89 8.07
C ASN A 296 -6.63 32.07 7.32
N TYR A 297 -6.73 32.51 6.07
CA TYR A 297 -5.60 32.75 5.16
C TYR A 297 -4.54 33.74 5.72
N ASP A 298 -4.86 34.56 6.68
CA ASP A 298 -3.89 35.50 7.31
C ASP A 298 -2.73 34.77 8.00
N LYS A 299 -3.01 33.62 8.66
CA LYS A 299 -1.96 32.77 9.24
C LYS A 299 -1.17 32.00 8.19
N PHE A 300 -1.79 31.68 7.06
CA PHE A 300 -1.15 30.95 5.98
C PHE A 300 -0.05 31.79 5.28
N PHE A 301 -0.20 33.11 5.25
CA PHE A 301 0.72 34.00 4.57
C PHE A 301 1.73 34.72 5.51
N LYS A 302 1.53 34.69 6.82
CA LYS A 302 2.34 35.46 7.77
C LYS A 302 3.32 34.63 8.59
N GLU A 303 3.11 33.31 8.72
CA GLU A 303 3.95 32.45 9.53
C GLU A 303 4.57 31.37 8.65
N GLY A 304 5.85 31.52 8.28
CA GLY A 304 6.70 30.50 7.71
C GLY A 304 7.35 29.64 8.81
N ASP A 305 7.93 28.52 8.43
CA ASP A 305 8.75 27.69 9.31
C ASP A 305 10.22 27.89 8.96
N GLU A 306 10.97 28.54 9.86
CA GLU A 306 12.38 28.84 9.69
C GLU A 306 13.28 27.59 9.64
N ASN A 307 12.80 26.46 10.14
CA ASN A 307 13.53 25.20 10.17
C ASN A 307 13.48 24.42 8.85
N ARG A 308 12.71 24.87 7.86
CA ARG A 308 12.52 24.21 6.56
C ARG A 308 13.76 24.12 5.66
N VAL A 309 14.82 24.85 5.97
CA VAL A 309 15.92 25.11 5.02
C VAL A 309 16.95 23.98 4.94
N THR A 310 16.96 23.00 5.84
CA THR A 310 18.10 22.09 6.02
C THR A 310 17.79 20.59 5.95
N LEU A 311 16.52 20.18 5.78
CA LEU A 311 16.16 18.78 5.81
C LEU A 311 16.16 18.17 4.40
N SER A 312 16.81 17.02 4.26
CA SER A 312 16.74 16.19 3.05
C SER A 312 15.49 15.31 3.09
N GLU A 313 14.95 14.98 1.92
CA GLU A 313 13.89 13.99 1.77
C GLU A 313 14.33 12.61 2.30
N PHE A 314 13.36 11.73 2.64
CA PHE A 314 13.62 10.32 2.93
C PHE A 314 13.28 9.48 1.71
N ASN A 315 14.30 8.89 1.09
CA ASN A 315 14.19 8.19 -0.18
C ASN A 315 14.99 6.87 -0.19
N SER A 316 14.83 6.09 -1.25
CA SER A 316 15.47 4.77 -1.38
C SER A 316 16.98 4.82 -1.61
N ASN A 317 17.60 6.00 -1.79
CA ASN A 317 19.07 6.15 -1.85
C ASN A 317 19.69 6.46 -0.49
N ASN A 318 18.92 7.02 0.46
CA ASN A 318 19.46 7.46 1.76
C ASN A 318 18.92 6.67 2.96
N THR A 319 18.29 5.52 2.70
CA THR A 319 17.96 4.53 3.73
C THR A 319 19.03 3.43 3.80
N ARG A 320 18.86 2.44 4.68
CA ARG A 320 19.72 1.26 4.72
C ARG A 320 19.68 0.53 3.38
N ILE A 321 20.82 0.46 2.69
CA ILE A 321 20.96 -0.27 1.43
C ILE A 321 21.42 -1.69 1.72
N LEU A 322 20.63 -2.67 1.25
CA LEU A 322 20.92 -4.09 1.42
C LEU A 322 21.86 -4.57 0.29
N ASN A 323 22.80 -5.45 0.65
CA ASN A 323 23.60 -6.20 -0.31
C ASN A 323 22.84 -7.42 -0.86
N VAL A 324 23.47 -8.21 -1.74
CA VAL A 324 22.85 -9.37 -2.39
C VAL A 324 22.41 -10.41 -1.36
N GLU A 325 23.26 -10.75 -0.39
CA GLU A 325 22.94 -11.77 0.63
C GLU A 325 21.78 -11.33 1.55
N GLU A 326 21.78 -10.08 2.00
CA GLU A 326 20.70 -9.53 2.80
C GLU A 326 19.37 -9.48 2.01
N THR A 327 19.46 -9.09 0.73
CA THR A 327 18.29 -9.05 -0.18
C THR A 327 17.76 -10.47 -0.42
N LYS A 328 18.63 -11.43 -0.66
CA LYS A 328 18.29 -12.85 -0.83
C LYS A 328 17.61 -13.42 0.41
N ALA A 329 18.17 -13.15 1.61
CA ALA A 329 17.56 -13.54 2.87
C ALA A 329 16.14 -12.98 3.03
N LYS A 330 15.96 -11.69 2.71
CA LYS A 330 14.65 -11.02 2.79
C LYS A 330 13.65 -11.57 1.76
N ILE A 331 14.08 -11.83 0.52
CA ILE A 331 13.23 -12.43 -0.52
C ILE A 331 12.85 -13.87 -0.14
N SER A 332 13.80 -14.68 0.32
CA SER A 332 13.56 -16.10 0.66
C SER A 332 12.64 -16.29 1.87
N SER A 333 12.47 -15.28 2.72
CA SER A 333 11.53 -15.35 3.86
C SER A 333 10.05 -15.24 3.44
N LEU A 334 9.75 -14.83 2.21
CA LEU A 334 8.39 -14.64 1.74
C LEU A 334 7.73 -15.99 1.43
N ALA A 335 6.49 -16.20 1.90
CA ALA A 335 5.72 -17.42 1.67
C ALA A 335 5.62 -17.76 0.16
N TYR A 336 5.31 -16.77 -0.69
CA TYR A 336 5.28 -16.94 -2.14
C TYR A 336 6.59 -17.53 -2.70
N ILE A 337 7.73 -17.08 -2.20
CA ILE A 337 9.04 -17.57 -2.66
C ILE A 337 9.31 -18.99 -2.15
N GLN A 338 8.93 -19.28 -0.90
CA GLN A 338 9.05 -20.62 -0.33
C GLN A 338 8.23 -21.65 -1.12
N ASP A 339 6.99 -21.30 -1.47
CA ASP A 339 6.12 -22.13 -2.30
C ASP A 339 6.75 -22.39 -3.68
N ARG A 340 7.24 -21.33 -4.36
CA ARG A 340 7.89 -21.47 -5.68
C ARG A 340 9.18 -22.31 -5.63
N LEU A 341 9.96 -22.18 -4.55
CA LEU A 341 11.17 -23.01 -4.35
C LEU A 341 10.82 -24.47 -4.05
N ALA A 342 9.72 -24.73 -3.33
CA ALA A 342 9.23 -26.08 -3.07
C ALA A 342 8.73 -26.75 -4.36
N GLU A 343 7.97 -26.04 -5.20
CA GLU A 343 7.54 -26.52 -6.52
C GLU A 343 8.72 -26.91 -7.41
N MET A 344 9.79 -26.12 -7.43
CA MET A 344 10.99 -26.46 -8.21
C MET A 344 11.68 -27.73 -7.72
N LYS A 345 11.72 -27.96 -6.40
CA LYS A 345 12.34 -29.17 -5.82
C LYS A 345 11.47 -30.42 -6.02
N GLY A 346 10.16 -30.27 -6.09
CA GLY A 346 9.22 -31.37 -6.32
C GLY A 346 9.11 -31.82 -7.78
N ASN A 347 9.62 -31.01 -8.72
CA ASN A 347 9.68 -31.30 -10.16
C ASN A 347 11.03 -31.90 -10.61
N ILE A 348 11.94 -32.18 -9.69
CA ILE A 348 13.21 -32.90 -9.88
C ILE A 348 13.05 -34.30 -9.28
#